data_0bc62630e46de1fdccfaaf4530a04270
#
_entry.id   0bc62630e46de1fdccfaaf4530a04270
#
_cell.length_a   1.000
_cell.length_b   1.000
_cell.length_c   1.000
_cell.angle_alpha   90.00
_cell.angle_beta   90.00
_cell.angle_gamma   90.00
#
_symmetry.space_group_name_H-M   'P 1'
#
loop_
_entity.id
_entity.type
_entity.pdbx_description
1 polymer ?
#
loop_
_entity_poly.entity_id
_entity_poly.type
_entity_poly.pdbx_seq_one_letter_code
_entity_poly.pdbx_strand_id
1 'polypeptide(L)'
;MVTPYEADAHTAQMTILRTLLIESISSFSELRRATHLTSDHANFHIKKLIVAGMVEHTPKSYGKYQLTRKGKEYANRMDTEELVIEKQPKLVVDIGIEDGNGKFLFQERRKQPYSGFWGFPTGKIRWGETILEAAARELMEETGLTATLKAVGVHHKLDYNENSEMLEDKYLILVHGVNPQGTMIIETETHTNHWLTPDEYSVLDKRFGDIDETLGFIRGSHAFLTETEYRYKNDAY
;
A
#
# COMPACT_ATOMS: atom_id res chain seq x y z
N MET A 1 21.22 0.06 16.12
CA MET A 1 21.96 -1.21 16.12
C MET A 1 21.03 -2.27 16.68
N VAL A 2 20.53 -3.17 15.81
CA VAL A 2 19.73 -4.34 16.23
C VAL A 2 20.70 -5.30 16.90
N THR A 3 20.38 -5.78 18.08
CA THR A 3 21.25 -6.75 18.76
C THR A 3 21.22 -8.07 17.97
N PRO A 4 22.33 -8.84 17.89
CA PRO A 4 22.36 -10.15 17.23
C PRO A 4 21.22 -11.08 17.68
N TYR A 5 20.79 -10.93 18.92
CA TYR A 5 19.74 -11.72 19.56
C TYR A 5 18.32 -11.44 18.98
N GLU A 6 18.06 -10.21 18.52
CA GLU A 6 16.76 -9.85 17.89
C GLU A 6 16.68 -10.31 16.43
N ALA A 7 17.81 -10.28 15.72
CA ALA A 7 17.89 -10.83 14.36
C ALA A 7 17.67 -12.34 14.34
N ASP A 8 18.31 -13.08 15.28
CA ASP A 8 18.15 -14.54 15.41
C ASP A 8 16.71 -14.92 15.80
N ALA A 9 16.07 -14.13 16.68
CA ALA A 9 14.69 -14.37 17.09
C ALA A 9 13.71 -14.23 15.93
N HIS A 10 13.90 -13.24 15.04
CA HIS A 10 13.08 -13.04 13.86
C HIS A 10 13.25 -14.19 12.87
N THR A 11 14.47 -14.57 12.56
CA THR A 11 14.80 -15.68 11.65
C THR A 11 14.18 -17.00 12.11
N ALA A 12 14.29 -17.33 13.41
CA ALA A 12 13.70 -18.54 13.96
C ALA A 12 12.18 -18.60 13.80
N GLN A 13 11.47 -17.47 14.03
CA GLN A 13 10.03 -17.39 13.85
C GLN A 13 9.64 -17.53 12.39
N MET A 14 10.36 -16.88 11.47
CA MET A 14 10.11 -16.99 10.02
C MET A 14 10.36 -18.44 9.54
N THR A 15 11.40 -19.11 10.02
CA THR A 15 11.66 -20.51 9.71
C THR A 15 10.52 -21.44 10.19
N ILE A 16 9.97 -21.22 11.38
CA ILE A 16 8.82 -21.97 11.90
C ILE A 16 7.60 -21.75 10.99
N LEU A 17 7.29 -20.50 10.64
CA LEU A 17 6.16 -20.16 9.79
C LEU A 17 6.32 -20.76 8.40
N ARG A 18 7.52 -20.70 7.80
CA ARG A 18 7.85 -21.33 6.52
C ARG A 18 7.65 -22.85 6.56
N THR A 19 8.17 -23.51 7.61
CA THR A 19 8.03 -24.95 7.76
C THR A 19 6.55 -25.35 7.80
N LEU A 20 5.74 -24.63 8.60
CA LEU A 20 4.30 -24.91 8.69
C LEU A 20 3.51 -24.47 7.45
N LEU A 21 4.02 -23.55 6.65
CA LEU A 21 3.43 -23.18 5.36
C LEU A 21 3.57 -24.33 4.35
N ILE A 22 4.74 -24.95 4.31
CA ILE A 22 5.06 -26.02 3.36
C ILE A 22 4.49 -27.38 3.82
N GLU A 23 4.75 -27.75 5.09
CA GLU A 23 4.40 -29.08 5.62
C GLU A 23 2.96 -29.15 6.19
N SER A 24 2.27 -28.01 6.26
CA SER A 24 0.91 -27.85 6.83
C SER A 24 0.78 -28.23 8.30
N ILE A 25 1.38 -29.34 8.75
CA ILE A 25 1.38 -29.82 10.14
C ILE A 25 2.77 -30.36 10.47
N SER A 26 3.36 -29.87 11.57
CA SER A 26 4.68 -30.35 12.07
C SER A 26 4.67 -30.60 13.56
N SER A 27 5.47 -31.57 13.99
CA SER A 27 5.75 -31.82 15.41
C SER A 27 6.76 -30.81 15.96
N PHE A 28 6.86 -30.72 17.30
CA PHE A 28 7.89 -29.93 17.96
C PHE A 28 9.31 -30.31 17.49
N SER A 29 9.60 -31.61 17.32
CA SER A 29 10.92 -32.09 16.89
C SER A 29 11.27 -31.66 15.46
N GLU A 30 10.31 -31.61 14.55
CA GLU A 30 10.49 -31.13 13.18
C GLU A 30 10.77 -29.64 13.16
N LEU A 31 9.97 -28.82 13.86
CA LEU A 31 10.17 -27.38 13.97
C LEU A 31 11.52 -27.04 14.63
N ARG A 32 11.90 -27.74 15.73
CA ARG A 32 13.20 -27.58 16.35
C ARG A 32 14.35 -27.91 15.39
N ARG A 33 14.23 -28.98 14.63
CA ARG A 33 15.25 -29.36 13.63
C ARG A 33 15.39 -28.30 12.55
N ALA A 34 14.28 -27.80 12.02
CA ALA A 34 14.27 -26.77 10.99
C ALA A 34 14.94 -25.47 11.43
N THR A 35 14.77 -25.09 12.69
CA THR A 35 15.37 -23.86 13.25
C THR A 35 16.80 -24.05 13.76
N HIS A 36 17.31 -25.28 13.86
CA HIS A 36 18.61 -25.61 14.49
C HIS A 36 18.77 -25.12 15.94
N LEU A 37 17.67 -24.83 16.63
CA LEU A 37 17.67 -24.31 18.00
C LEU A 37 17.69 -25.43 19.06
N THR A 38 18.07 -25.06 20.28
CA THR A 38 17.83 -25.90 21.46
C THR A 38 16.33 -26.04 21.74
N SER A 39 15.94 -27.04 22.51
CA SER A 39 14.53 -27.29 22.86
C SER A 39 13.87 -26.09 23.52
N ASP A 40 14.58 -25.43 24.43
CA ASP A 40 14.04 -24.26 25.17
C ASP A 40 13.84 -23.05 24.27
N HIS A 41 14.79 -22.76 23.38
CA HIS A 41 14.68 -21.65 22.43
C HIS A 41 13.60 -21.93 21.38
N ALA A 42 13.53 -23.13 20.82
CA ALA A 42 12.46 -23.50 19.88
C ALA A 42 11.08 -23.36 20.54
N ASN A 43 10.92 -23.87 21.77
CA ASN A 43 9.67 -23.76 22.51
C ASN A 43 9.29 -22.29 22.81
N PHE A 44 10.26 -21.44 23.14
CA PHE A 44 10.06 -20.00 23.33
C PHE A 44 9.48 -19.33 22.07
N HIS A 45 10.07 -19.58 20.88
CA HIS A 45 9.61 -18.99 19.63
C HIS A 45 8.24 -19.52 19.19
N ILE A 46 7.99 -20.82 19.35
CA ILE A 46 6.68 -21.41 19.07
C ILE A 46 5.60 -20.78 19.96
N LYS A 47 5.87 -20.66 21.28
CA LYS A 47 4.94 -20.00 22.22
C LYS A 47 4.65 -18.54 21.84
N LYS A 48 5.67 -17.79 21.42
CA LYS A 48 5.48 -16.41 20.91
C LYS A 48 4.55 -16.37 19.71
N LEU A 49 4.71 -17.29 18.76
CA LEU A 49 3.83 -17.38 17.58
C LEU A 49 2.41 -17.82 17.95
N ILE A 50 2.24 -18.66 18.96
CA ILE A 50 0.91 -19.04 19.49
C ILE A 50 0.24 -17.81 20.14
N VAL A 51 0.96 -17.07 21.00
CA VAL A 51 0.44 -15.84 21.63
C VAL A 51 0.09 -14.77 20.57
N ALA A 52 0.89 -14.67 19.51
CA ALA A 52 0.60 -13.79 18.37
C ALA A 52 -0.59 -14.26 17.52
N GLY A 53 -1.12 -15.45 17.80
CA GLY A 53 -2.24 -16.06 17.07
C GLY A 53 -1.88 -16.50 15.65
N MET A 54 -0.62 -16.77 15.36
CA MET A 54 -0.14 -17.23 14.04
C MET A 54 -0.04 -18.75 13.95
N VAL A 55 0.27 -19.42 15.07
CA VAL A 55 0.40 -20.86 15.19
C VAL A 55 -0.55 -21.37 16.25
N GLU A 56 -1.07 -22.58 16.07
CA GLU A 56 -1.91 -23.28 17.04
C GLU A 56 -1.57 -24.76 17.10
N HIS A 57 -1.99 -25.43 18.19
CA HIS A 57 -1.96 -26.88 18.25
C HIS A 57 -3.04 -27.45 17.30
N THR A 58 -2.66 -28.41 16.46
CA THR A 58 -3.66 -29.02 15.59
C THR A 58 -4.63 -29.91 16.37
N PRO A 59 -5.95 -29.77 16.15
CA PRO A 59 -6.92 -30.67 16.76
C PRO A 59 -6.86 -32.10 16.19
N LYS A 60 -6.24 -32.27 15.03
CA LYS A 60 -6.17 -33.57 14.33
C LYS A 60 -5.08 -34.51 14.85
N SER A 61 -4.08 -34.00 15.60
CA SER A 61 -2.95 -34.81 16.07
C SER A 61 -2.29 -34.19 17.28
N TYR A 62 -2.28 -34.92 18.40
CA TYR A 62 -1.68 -34.47 19.67
C TYR A 62 -0.19 -34.12 19.49
N GLY A 63 0.23 -33.01 20.08
CA GLY A 63 1.64 -32.55 20.06
C GLY A 63 2.14 -32.01 18.74
N LYS A 64 1.25 -31.76 17.76
CA LYS A 64 1.60 -31.12 16.48
C LYS A 64 1.04 -29.72 16.39
N TYR A 65 1.65 -28.92 15.50
CA TYR A 65 1.36 -27.51 15.26
C TYR A 65 0.92 -27.30 13.83
N GLN A 66 0.11 -26.27 13.62
CA GLN A 66 -0.32 -25.79 12.30
C GLN A 66 -0.44 -24.26 12.31
N LEU A 67 -0.49 -23.64 11.12
CA LEU A 67 -0.80 -22.24 10.98
C LEU A 67 -2.31 -21.99 11.22
N THR A 68 -2.62 -20.94 11.97
CA THR A 68 -3.97 -20.37 12.02
C THR A 68 -4.31 -19.69 10.69
N ARG A 69 -5.55 -19.22 10.51
CA ARG A 69 -5.90 -18.36 9.37
C ARG A 69 -4.99 -17.14 9.27
N LYS A 70 -4.78 -16.43 10.38
CA LYS A 70 -3.86 -15.27 10.46
C LYS A 70 -2.43 -15.66 10.11
N GLY A 71 -1.95 -16.82 10.60
CA GLY A 71 -0.63 -17.34 10.30
C GLY A 71 -0.44 -17.65 8.82
N LYS A 72 -1.44 -18.23 8.16
CA LYS A 72 -1.43 -18.49 6.72
C LYS A 72 -1.38 -17.20 5.89
N GLU A 73 -2.22 -16.22 6.23
CA GLU A 73 -2.24 -14.91 5.58
C GLU A 73 -0.88 -14.19 5.70
N TYR A 74 -0.25 -14.27 6.88
CA TYR A 74 1.07 -13.68 7.11
C TYR A 74 2.17 -14.44 6.36
N ALA A 75 2.25 -15.76 6.52
CA ALA A 75 3.30 -16.59 5.94
C ALA A 75 3.25 -16.63 4.40
N ASN A 76 2.05 -16.51 3.80
CA ASN A 76 1.89 -16.46 2.34
C ASN A 76 2.44 -15.18 1.69
N ARG A 77 2.76 -14.14 2.49
CA ARG A 77 3.39 -12.89 2.05
C ARG A 77 4.91 -12.91 2.21
N MET A 78 5.45 -14.01 2.70
CA MET A 78 6.88 -14.17 2.96
C MET A 78 7.59 -14.69 1.72
N ASP A 79 8.72 -14.07 1.37
CA ASP A 79 9.71 -14.73 0.54
C ASP A 79 10.22 -15.96 1.28
N THR A 80 10.04 -17.13 0.70
CA THR A 80 10.37 -18.42 1.35
C THR A 80 11.84 -18.77 1.26
N GLU A 81 12.63 -18.06 0.46
CA GLU A 81 14.08 -18.24 0.34
C GLU A 81 14.81 -17.31 1.31
N GLU A 82 14.46 -16.02 1.30
CA GLU A 82 15.09 -15.01 2.15
C GLU A 82 14.48 -14.92 3.56
N LEU A 83 13.33 -15.55 3.81
CA LEU A 83 12.61 -15.54 5.09
C LEU A 83 12.21 -14.13 5.56
N VAL A 84 11.90 -13.24 4.62
CA VAL A 84 11.46 -11.88 4.88
C VAL A 84 10.06 -11.63 4.30
N ILE A 85 9.35 -10.65 4.86
CA ILE A 85 8.12 -10.16 4.22
C ILE A 85 8.52 -9.16 3.16
N GLU A 86 8.26 -9.51 1.90
CA GLU A 86 8.51 -8.62 0.78
C GLU A 86 7.68 -7.34 0.87
N LYS A 87 8.33 -6.23 0.56
CA LYS A 87 7.66 -4.95 0.42
C LYS A 87 6.86 -4.96 -0.88
N GLN A 88 5.55 -4.88 -0.77
CA GLN A 88 4.65 -4.87 -1.92
C GLN A 88 4.35 -3.44 -2.38
N PRO A 89 4.16 -3.21 -3.69
CA PRO A 89 3.67 -1.94 -4.20
C PRO A 89 2.35 -1.54 -3.54
N LYS A 90 2.13 -0.24 -3.36
CA LYS A 90 0.87 0.29 -2.84
C LYS A 90 -0.17 0.30 -3.95
N LEU A 91 -1.38 -0.17 -3.67
CA LEU A 91 -2.51 -0.05 -4.58
C LEU A 91 -3.43 1.07 -4.08
N VAL A 92 -3.60 2.12 -4.90
CA VAL A 92 -4.38 3.30 -4.55
C VAL A 92 -5.27 3.73 -5.71
N VAL A 93 -6.39 4.42 -5.41
CA VAL A 93 -7.17 5.16 -6.40
C VAL A 93 -6.60 6.56 -6.55
N ASP A 94 -6.56 7.09 -7.77
CA ASP A 94 -6.21 8.46 -8.12
C ASP A 94 -7.40 9.08 -8.85
N ILE A 95 -7.97 10.18 -8.32
CA ILE A 95 -9.34 10.59 -8.64
C ILE A 95 -9.34 11.97 -9.30
N GLY A 96 -9.39 12.00 -10.63
CA GLY A 96 -9.54 13.22 -11.42
C GLY A 96 -11.00 13.64 -11.54
N ILE A 97 -11.46 14.57 -10.70
CA ILE A 97 -12.84 15.11 -10.75
C ILE A 97 -12.87 16.38 -11.58
N GLU A 98 -13.73 16.40 -12.60
CA GLU A 98 -13.94 17.53 -13.49
C GLU A 98 -15.26 18.26 -13.17
N ASP A 99 -15.21 19.61 -13.10
CA ASP A 99 -16.37 20.47 -12.79
C ASP A 99 -17.29 20.77 -13.98
N GLY A 100 -16.94 20.31 -15.17
CA GLY A 100 -17.65 20.60 -16.42
C GLY A 100 -17.28 21.93 -17.08
N ASN A 101 -16.45 22.77 -16.45
CA ASN A 101 -15.93 24.03 -16.99
C ASN A 101 -14.42 23.93 -17.32
N GLY A 102 -13.87 22.73 -17.36
CA GLY A 102 -12.45 22.47 -17.65
C GLY A 102 -11.53 22.57 -16.44
N LYS A 103 -12.08 22.72 -15.23
CA LYS A 103 -11.31 22.65 -14.00
C LYS A 103 -11.39 21.24 -13.39
N PHE A 104 -10.28 20.83 -12.78
CA PHE A 104 -10.18 19.62 -12.00
C PHE A 104 -9.98 19.94 -10.53
N LEU A 105 -10.41 19.05 -9.66
CA LEU A 105 -10.20 19.15 -8.23
C LEU A 105 -8.78 18.69 -7.90
N PHE A 106 -7.96 19.60 -7.40
CA PHE A 106 -6.61 19.34 -6.91
C PHE A 106 -6.51 19.52 -5.40
N GLN A 107 -5.57 18.80 -4.81
CA GLN A 107 -5.23 18.92 -3.39
C GLN A 107 -3.80 19.41 -3.21
N GLU A 108 -3.60 20.39 -2.32
CA GLU A 108 -2.30 20.67 -1.74
C GLU A 108 -2.13 19.86 -0.48
N ARG A 109 -1.09 19.04 -0.43
CA ARG A 109 -0.78 18.16 0.69
C ARG A 109 -0.15 18.92 1.85
N ARG A 110 -0.67 18.78 3.08
CA ARG A 110 -0.21 19.47 4.29
C ARG A 110 0.52 18.54 5.28
N LYS A 111 0.72 17.29 4.93
CA LYS A 111 1.39 16.27 5.76
C LYS A 111 2.57 15.63 5.03
N GLN A 112 3.54 15.10 5.80
CA GLN A 112 4.64 14.30 5.25
C GLN A 112 4.16 12.90 4.81
N PRO A 113 4.86 12.26 3.87
CA PRO A 113 5.86 12.84 2.96
C PRO A 113 5.20 13.77 1.93
N TYR A 114 6.01 14.55 1.22
CA TYR A 114 5.59 15.49 0.16
C TYR A 114 4.69 16.64 0.63
N SER A 115 4.98 17.24 1.79
CA SER A 115 4.24 18.43 2.25
C SER A 115 4.40 19.62 1.29
N GLY A 116 3.28 20.25 0.93
CA GLY A 116 3.19 21.34 -0.05
C GLY A 116 3.14 20.87 -1.51
N PHE A 117 3.13 19.57 -1.79
CA PHE A 117 2.93 19.04 -3.14
C PHE A 117 1.46 19.00 -3.52
N TRP A 118 1.22 19.29 -4.79
CA TRP A 118 -0.10 19.31 -5.41
C TRP A 118 -0.33 18.06 -6.26
N GLY A 119 -1.53 17.51 -6.19
CA GLY A 119 -1.95 16.35 -6.97
C GLY A 119 -3.45 16.15 -6.93
N PHE A 120 -3.94 15.07 -7.54
CA PHE A 120 -5.34 14.67 -7.39
C PHE A 120 -5.61 14.03 -6.01
N PRO A 121 -6.85 14.00 -5.53
CA PRO A 121 -7.24 13.18 -4.38
C PRO A 121 -6.84 11.72 -4.61
N THR A 122 -6.15 11.13 -3.65
CA THR A 122 -5.71 9.74 -3.72
C THR A 122 -6.01 8.99 -2.44
N GLY A 123 -6.43 7.73 -2.53
CA GLY A 123 -6.71 6.93 -1.37
C GLY A 123 -6.39 5.45 -1.53
N LYS A 124 -6.16 4.77 -0.39
CA LYS A 124 -5.89 3.33 -0.40
C LYS A 124 -7.17 2.54 -0.62
N ILE A 125 -7.09 1.52 -1.46
CA ILE A 125 -8.16 0.52 -1.57
C ILE A 125 -8.12 -0.36 -0.31
N ARG A 126 -9.22 -0.43 0.43
CA ARG A 126 -9.35 -1.27 1.62
C ARG A 126 -9.67 -2.71 1.24
N TRP A 127 -9.34 -3.63 2.13
CA TRP A 127 -9.65 -5.05 1.92
C TRP A 127 -11.15 -5.27 1.72
N GLY A 128 -11.52 -5.81 0.56
CA GLY A 128 -12.91 -6.10 0.18
C GLY A 128 -13.63 -4.96 -0.54
N GLU A 129 -13.03 -3.77 -0.69
CA GLU A 129 -13.59 -2.70 -1.51
C GLU A 129 -13.34 -2.95 -3.01
N THR A 130 -14.31 -2.62 -3.83
CA THR A 130 -14.10 -2.44 -5.27
C THR A 130 -13.40 -1.08 -5.53
N ILE A 131 -12.84 -0.91 -6.72
CA ILE A 131 -12.17 0.33 -7.13
C ILE A 131 -13.09 1.55 -7.00
N LEU A 132 -14.33 1.43 -7.48
CA LEU A 132 -15.28 2.56 -7.46
C LEU A 132 -15.83 2.84 -6.06
N GLU A 133 -15.99 1.84 -5.20
CA GLU A 133 -16.32 2.05 -3.79
C GLU A 133 -15.21 2.78 -3.05
N ALA A 134 -13.95 2.37 -3.24
CA ALA A 134 -12.80 3.05 -2.67
C ALA A 134 -12.71 4.51 -3.15
N ALA A 135 -12.86 4.75 -4.45
CA ALA A 135 -12.84 6.10 -5.00
C ALA A 135 -13.99 6.97 -4.49
N ALA A 136 -15.21 6.45 -4.42
CA ALA A 136 -16.37 7.18 -3.89
C ALA A 136 -16.20 7.51 -2.41
N ARG A 137 -15.68 6.60 -1.60
CA ARG A 137 -15.39 6.81 -0.18
C ARG A 137 -14.31 7.87 0.02
N GLU A 138 -13.16 7.75 -0.63
CA GLU A 138 -12.05 8.71 -0.51
C GLU A 138 -12.49 10.11 -0.99
N LEU A 139 -13.23 10.20 -2.12
CA LEU A 139 -13.78 11.46 -2.60
C LEU A 139 -14.66 12.12 -1.54
N MET A 140 -15.58 11.37 -0.94
CA MET A 140 -16.46 11.88 0.10
C MET A 140 -15.69 12.25 1.38
N GLU A 141 -14.79 11.37 1.87
CA GLU A 141 -14.02 11.58 3.10
C GLU A 141 -13.11 12.81 3.00
N GLU A 142 -12.45 13.02 1.85
CA GLU A 142 -11.46 14.07 1.69
C GLU A 142 -12.03 15.40 1.14
N THR A 143 -13.13 15.35 0.41
CA THR A 143 -13.62 16.51 -0.31
C THR A 143 -15.08 16.92 0.00
N GLY A 144 -15.86 16.04 0.62
CA GLY A 144 -17.29 16.24 0.85
C GLY A 144 -18.15 16.14 -0.43
N LEU A 145 -17.55 15.69 -1.55
CA LEU A 145 -18.22 15.59 -2.83
C LEU A 145 -18.58 14.14 -3.18
N THR A 146 -19.62 14.01 -4.00
CA THR A 146 -19.93 12.81 -4.79
C THR A 146 -19.83 13.15 -6.28
N ALA A 147 -19.60 12.12 -7.14
CA ALA A 147 -19.54 12.30 -8.58
C ALA A 147 -19.95 11.01 -9.32
N THR A 148 -20.21 11.09 -10.62
CA THR A 148 -20.32 9.90 -11.46
C THR A 148 -18.91 9.43 -11.82
N LEU A 149 -18.50 8.27 -11.29
CA LEU A 149 -17.13 7.76 -11.35
C LEU A 149 -16.98 6.66 -12.41
N LYS A 150 -15.84 6.66 -13.11
CA LYS A 150 -15.44 5.64 -14.07
C LYS A 150 -13.94 5.38 -13.96
N ALA A 151 -13.51 4.12 -13.80
CA ALA A 151 -12.11 3.75 -13.95
C ALA A 151 -11.66 3.88 -15.40
N VAL A 152 -10.52 4.54 -15.64
CA VAL A 152 -10.05 4.89 -17.00
C VAL A 152 -8.69 4.25 -17.32
N GLY A 153 -7.91 3.82 -16.33
CA GLY A 153 -6.64 3.16 -16.58
C GLY A 153 -5.88 2.83 -15.31
N VAL A 154 -4.65 2.39 -15.51
CA VAL A 154 -3.70 2.07 -14.43
C VAL A 154 -2.38 2.75 -14.76
N HIS A 155 -1.80 3.44 -13.78
CA HIS A 155 -0.47 4.01 -13.87
C HIS A 155 0.43 3.41 -12.79
N HIS A 156 1.52 2.76 -13.20
CA HIS A 156 2.56 2.28 -12.30
C HIS A 156 3.59 3.40 -12.09
N LYS A 157 3.62 3.95 -10.89
CA LYS A 157 4.44 5.07 -10.50
C LYS A 157 5.57 4.63 -9.60
N LEU A 158 6.81 4.90 -10.01
CA LEU A 158 8.04 4.63 -9.28
C LEU A 158 8.69 5.95 -8.88
N ASP A 159 8.71 6.27 -7.59
CA ASP A 159 9.32 7.50 -7.07
C ASP A 159 10.71 7.21 -6.51
N TYR A 160 11.70 7.98 -6.96
CA TYR A 160 13.09 7.92 -6.51
C TYR A 160 13.56 9.27 -5.97
N ASN A 161 14.51 9.25 -5.04
CA ASN A 161 15.25 10.45 -4.66
C ASN A 161 16.42 10.72 -5.61
N GLU A 162 17.15 11.81 -5.35
CA GLU A 162 18.33 12.21 -6.15
C GLU A 162 19.46 11.17 -6.13
N ASN A 163 19.52 10.35 -5.06
CA ASN A 163 20.50 9.27 -4.91
C ASN A 163 20.07 7.96 -5.57
N SER A 164 18.97 7.96 -6.34
CA SER A 164 18.36 6.76 -6.93
C SER A 164 17.87 5.71 -5.91
N GLU A 165 17.58 6.14 -4.70
CA GLU A 165 16.90 5.30 -3.71
C GLU A 165 15.39 5.36 -3.96
N MET A 166 14.73 4.21 -4.00
CA MET A 166 13.29 4.12 -4.22
C MET A 166 12.53 4.62 -2.97
N LEU A 167 11.73 5.67 -3.15
CA LEU A 167 10.88 6.26 -2.12
C LEU A 167 9.52 5.58 -2.05
N GLU A 168 8.87 5.44 -3.20
CA GLU A 168 7.54 4.83 -3.31
C GLU A 168 7.40 4.02 -4.60
N ASP A 169 6.67 2.92 -4.48
CA ASP A 169 6.23 2.05 -5.56
C ASP A 169 4.71 1.93 -5.45
N LYS A 170 3.97 2.41 -6.48
CA LYS A 170 2.52 2.53 -6.45
C LYS A 170 1.87 2.16 -7.78
N TYR A 171 0.80 1.40 -7.70
CA TYR A 171 -0.18 1.29 -8.78
C TYR A 171 -1.34 2.25 -8.51
N LEU A 172 -1.44 3.29 -9.31
CA LEU A 172 -2.53 4.26 -9.31
C LEU A 172 -3.65 3.72 -10.22
N ILE A 173 -4.78 3.38 -9.64
CA ILE A 173 -5.99 3.07 -10.41
C ILE A 173 -6.68 4.39 -10.69
N LEU A 174 -6.63 4.82 -11.95
CA LEU A 174 -7.08 6.13 -12.37
C LEU A 174 -8.61 6.14 -12.52
N VAL A 175 -9.26 7.05 -11.82
CA VAL A 175 -10.72 7.20 -11.80
C VAL A 175 -11.08 8.61 -12.24
N HIS A 176 -11.84 8.72 -13.32
CA HIS A 176 -12.44 9.97 -13.80
C HIS A 176 -13.83 10.15 -13.18
N GLY A 177 -14.09 11.34 -12.64
CA GLY A 177 -15.38 11.72 -12.09
C GLY A 177 -15.93 12.98 -12.73
N VAL A 178 -17.22 12.94 -13.03
CA VAL A 178 -17.96 14.06 -13.62
C VAL A 178 -19.23 14.35 -12.82
N ASN A 179 -19.82 15.54 -13.05
CA ASN A 179 -21.03 15.98 -12.36
C ASN A 179 -20.87 15.98 -10.83
N PRO A 180 -19.86 16.65 -10.26
CA PRO A 180 -19.67 16.72 -8.82
C PRO A 180 -20.88 17.34 -8.11
N GLN A 181 -21.30 16.73 -6.99
CA GLN A 181 -22.40 17.18 -6.16
C GLN A 181 -21.95 17.28 -4.70
N GLY A 182 -22.53 18.18 -3.92
CA GLY A 182 -22.22 18.36 -2.52
C GLY A 182 -21.58 19.70 -2.22
N THR A 183 -21.10 19.88 -0.99
CA THR A 183 -20.38 21.08 -0.55
C THR A 183 -18.93 20.72 -0.33
N MET A 184 -18.03 21.34 -1.11
CA MET A 184 -16.61 21.04 -1.04
C MET A 184 -16.02 21.46 0.31
N ILE A 185 -15.34 20.55 0.98
CA ILE A 185 -14.48 20.84 2.12
C ILE A 185 -13.23 21.52 1.57
N ILE A 186 -13.02 22.79 1.93
CA ILE A 186 -11.89 23.56 1.41
C ILE A 186 -10.59 23.14 2.08
N GLU A 187 -10.62 22.89 3.39
CA GLU A 187 -9.42 22.65 4.19
C GLU A 187 -9.67 21.56 5.23
N THR A 188 -8.69 20.68 5.38
CA THR A 188 -8.61 19.66 6.43
C THR A 188 -7.27 19.79 7.15
N GLU A 189 -7.03 18.95 8.15
CA GLU A 189 -5.72 18.86 8.82
C GLU A 189 -4.60 18.41 7.86
N THR A 190 -4.93 17.62 6.84
CA THR A 190 -3.96 16.92 5.96
C THR A 190 -3.84 17.51 4.56
N HIS A 191 -4.77 18.31 4.10
CA HIS A 191 -4.76 18.90 2.75
C HIS A 191 -5.74 20.09 2.62
N THR A 192 -5.58 20.86 1.51
CA THR A 192 -6.57 21.83 1.03
C THR A 192 -7.06 21.43 -0.36
N ASN A 193 -8.31 21.76 -0.69
CA ASN A 193 -8.97 21.40 -1.95
C ASN A 193 -9.20 22.65 -2.81
N HIS A 194 -8.85 22.57 -4.10
CA HIS A 194 -8.94 23.68 -5.05
C HIS A 194 -9.39 23.22 -6.43
N TRP A 195 -10.25 24.01 -7.06
CA TRP A 195 -10.60 23.84 -8.47
C TRP A 195 -9.62 24.63 -9.34
N LEU A 196 -8.75 23.93 -10.08
CA LEU A 196 -7.75 24.52 -10.97
C LEU A 196 -7.90 23.97 -12.39
N THR A 197 -7.58 24.79 -13.37
CA THR A 197 -7.36 24.28 -14.73
C THR A 197 -6.02 23.52 -14.79
N PRO A 198 -5.81 22.62 -15.78
CA PRO A 198 -4.50 22.00 -16.00
C PRO A 198 -3.37 23.01 -16.17
N ASP A 199 -3.64 24.15 -16.81
CA ASP A 199 -2.64 25.22 -16.98
C ASP A 199 -2.27 25.89 -15.66
N GLU A 200 -3.26 26.19 -14.79
CA GLU A 200 -3.02 26.70 -13.42
C GLU A 200 -2.22 25.71 -12.58
N TYR A 201 -2.50 24.41 -12.70
CA TYR A 201 -1.72 23.36 -12.04
C TYR A 201 -0.28 23.30 -12.56
N SER A 202 -0.07 23.42 -13.87
CA SER A 202 1.23 23.24 -14.53
C SER A 202 2.31 24.20 -14.09
N VAL A 203 1.92 25.37 -13.56
CA VAL A 203 2.85 26.42 -13.09
C VAL A 203 3.14 26.37 -11.58
N LEU A 204 2.57 25.39 -10.85
CA LEU A 204 2.87 25.21 -9.43
C LEU A 204 4.27 24.62 -9.24
N ASP A 205 5.02 25.14 -8.26
CA ASP A 205 6.41 24.73 -8.01
C ASP A 205 6.53 23.29 -7.53
N LYS A 206 5.67 22.89 -6.57
CA LYS A 206 5.65 21.55 -5.97
C LYS A 206 4.44 20.79 -6.48
N ARG A 207 4.60 20.00 -7.51
CA ARG A 207 3.54 19.17 -8.08
C ARG A 207 4.02 17.76 -8.40
N PHE A 208 3.10 16.82 -8.34
CA PHE A 208 3.38 15.46 -8.80
C PHE A 208 3.35 15.41 -10.33
N GLY A 209 4.31 14.68 -10.92
CA GLY A 209 4.45 14.55 -12.36
C GLY A 209 3.41 13.64 -13.02
N ASP A 210 2.78 12.75 -12.25
CA ASP A 210 1.80 11.76 -12.71
C ASP A 210 0.43 12.34 -13.13
N ILE A 211 0.18 13.62 -12.87
CA ILE A 211 -1.08 14.27 -13.27
C ILE A 211 -1.23 14.34 -14.78
N ASP A 212 -0.14 14.58 -15.52
CA ASP A 212 -0.19 14.60 -17.00
C ASP A 212 -0.56 13.23 -17.56
N GLU A 213 -0.08 12.14 -16.92
CA GLU A 213 -0.47 10.77 -17.23
C GLU A 213 -1.98 10.57 -16.98
N THR A 214 -2.46 10.95 -15.80
CA THR A 214 -3.89 10.81 -15.45
C THR A 214 -4.78 11.61 -16.39
N LEU A 215 -4.43 12.83 -16.75
CA LEU A 215 -5.15 13.64 -17.76
C LEU A 215 -5.11 12.99 -19.14
N GLY A 216 -4.00 12.35 -19.50
CA GLY A 216 -3.87 11.58 -20.75
C GLY A 216 -4.85 10.41 -20.80
N PHE A 217 -5.03 9.68 -19.71
CA PHE A 217 -6.03 8.61 -19.62
C PHE A 217 -7.46 9.14 -19.69
N ILE A 218 -7.76 10.23 -18.97
CA ILE A 218 -9.10 10.87 -19.02
C ILE A 218 -9.46 11.32 -20.42
N ARG A 219 -8.50 11.88 -21.17
CA ARG A 219 -8.67 12.35 -22.55
C ARG A 219 -8.61 11.23 -23.60
N GLY A 220 -8.35 9.99 -23.17
CA GLY A 220 -8.26 8.81 -24.06
C GLY A 220 -7.02 8.80 -24.95
N SER A 221 -5.95 9.52 -24.59
CA SER A 221 -4.69 9.58 -25.34
C SER A 221 -3.67 8.50 -24.92
N HIS A 222 -3.91 7.80 -23.82
CA HIS A 222 -3.04 6.76 -23.30
C HIS A 222 -3.61 5.35 -23.46
N ALA A 223 -2.71 4.36 -23.53
CA ALA A 223 -3.04 2.95 -23.40
C ALA A 223 -3.57 2.66 -21.98
N PHE A 224 -4.17 1.46 -21.78
CA PHE A 224 -4.77 1.09 -20.50
C PHE A 224 -3.77 1.11 -19.31
N LEU A 225 -2.49 0.87 -19.56
CA LEU A 225 -1.41 0.85 -18.57
C LEU A 225 -0.24 1.73 -19.04
N THR A 226 0.28 2.57 -18.15
CA THR A 226 1.57 3.24 -18.31
C THR A 226 2.47 2.96 -17.11
N GLU A 227 3.79 3.08 -17.29
CA GLU A 227 4.80 2.96 -16.23
C GLU A 227 5.79 4.11 -16.36
N THR A 228 6.05 4.83 -15.28
CA THR A 228 6.93 6.01 -15.28
C THR A 228 7.71 6.12 -13.97
N GLU A 229 9.00 6.46 -14.09
CA GLU A 229 9.87 6.80 -12.97
C GLU A 229 9.88 8.32 -12.77
N TYR A 230 9.73 8.75 -11.52
CA TYR A 230 9.84 10.16 -11.12
C TYR A 230 10.98 10.34 -10.13
N ARG A 231 11.68 11.47 -10.22
CA ARG A 231 12.79 11.81 -9.32
C ARG A 231 12.48 13.07 -8.56
N TYR A 232 12.62 12.99 -7.25
CA TYR A 232 12.33 14.06 -6.31
C TYR A 232 13.59 14.45 -5.55
N LYS A 233 13.66 15.72 -5.13
CA LYS A 233 14.71 16.21 -4.25
C LYS A 233 14.64 15.51 -2.90
N ASN A 234 15.77 15.36 -2.21
CA ASN A 234 15.86 14.64 -0.94
C ASN A 234 14.99 15.27 0.16
N ASP A 235 14.73 16.57 0.12
CA ASP A 235 13.90 17.31 1.06
C ASP A 235 12.38 17.21 0.76
N ALA A 236 12.00 16.61 -0.34
CA ALA A 236 10.59 16.44 -0.73
C ALA A 236 9.88 15.29 0.01
N TYR A 237 10.64 14.29 0.47
CA TYR A 237 10.13 13.07 1.12
C TYR A 237 10.45 13.03 2.65
#